data_7383c907b798379e16f3285900b1b3d1
#
_entry.id   7383c907b798379e16f3285900b1b3d1
#
_cell.length_a   1.000
_cell.length_b   1.000
_cell.length_c   1.000
_cell.angle_alpha   90.00
_cell.angle_beta   90.00
_cell.angle_gamma   90.00
#
_symmetry.space_group_name_H-M   'P 1'
#
loop_
_entity.id
_entity.type
_entity.pdbx_description
1 polymer ?
#
loop_
_entity_poly.entity_id
_entity_poly.type
_entity_poly.pdbx_seq_one_letter_code
_entity_poly.pdbx_strand_id
1 'polypeptide(L)'
;QKLNLPFIYVRPVAKKHGRKNQIEGKISEKQRIVVIEDLISTGKSSLNAVRALKESNLEVLGMVAIFTYGLKMSKENFQENEVELHTLCNYNELVKKAIEISYIDHKESKTLKKWKDDPENWG
;
A
#
# COMPACT_ATOMS: atom_id res chain seq x y z
N GLN A 1 -2.85 -20.73 -1.13
CA GLN A 1 -2.49 -22.14 -1.40
C GLN A 1 -1.17 -22.54 -0.75
N LYS A 2 -0.04 -21.87 -1.07
CA LYS A 2 1.27 -22.23 -0.49
C LYS A 2 1.35 -22.05 1.04
N LEU A 3 0.70 -21.02 1.57
CA LEU A 3 0.70 -20.73 3.01
C LEU A 3 -0.44 -21.43 3.76
N ASN A 4 -1.40 -22.00 3.02
CA ASN A 4 -2.62 -22.60 3.58
C ASN A 4 -3.36 -21.70 4.58
N LEU A 5 -3.38 -20.39 4.29
CA LEU A 5 -4.07 -19.38 5.08
C LEU A 5 -5.39 -18.97 4.42
N PRO A 6 -6.42 -18.63 5.22
CA PRO A 6 -7.64 -18.05 4.68
C PRO A 6 -7.36 -16.71 4.01
N PHE A 7 -8.17 -16.37 3.02
CA PHE A 7 -8.10 -15.13 2.28
C PHE A 7 -9.44 -14.40 2.34
N ILE A 8 -9.40 -13.10 2.54
CA ILE A 8 -10.54 -12.19 2.46
C ILE A 8 -10.20 -11.04 1.51
N TYR A 9 -11.21 -10.43 0.94
CA TYR A 9 -11.07 -9.29 0.05
C TYR A 9 -11.76 -8.07 0.62
N VAL A 10 -11.07 -6.92 0.62
CA VAL A 10 -11.65 -5.65 1.06
C VAL A 10 -11.94 -4.79 -0.16
N ARG A 11 -13.19 -4.45 -0.39
CA ARG A 11 -13.61 -3.60 -1.50
C ARG A 11 -13.23 -2.14 -1.25
N PRO A 12 -12.89 -1.37 -2.31
CA PRO A 12 -12.59 0.07 -2.19
C PRO A 12 -13.76 0.88 -1.63
N VAL A 13 -14.98 0.49 -1.96
CA VAL A 13 -16.22 1.18 -1.56
C VAL A 13 -17.22 0.16 -1.04
N ALA A 14 -17.90 0.49 0.06
CA ALA A 14 -18.99 -0.31 0.58
C ALA A 14 -20.16 -0.34 -0.41
N LYS A 15 -20.74 -1.54 -0.67
CA LYS A 15 -22.04 -1.64 -1.34
C LYS A 15 -23.08 -0.84 -0.54
N LYS A 16 -24.05 -0.24 -1.24
CA LYS A 16 -25.07 0.76 -0.82
C LYS A 16 -25.63 0.75 0.62
N HIS A 17 -25.33 -0.22 1.47
CA HIS A 17 -25.93 -0.38 2.80
C HIS A 17 -24.89 -0.79 3.85
N GLY A 18 -24.05 0.17 4.30
CA GLY A 18 -23.21 0.03 5.48
C GLY A 18 -21.81 -0.57 5.25
N ARG A 19 -20.86 -0.19 6.13
CA ARG A 19 -19.43 -0.57 6.07
C ARG A 19 -19.17 -2.07 6.20
N LYS A 20 -20.12 -2.81 6.81
CA LYS A 20 -20.03 -4.28 6.96
C LYS A 20 -20.00 -5.04 5.61
N ASN A 21 -20.42 -4.40 4.51
CA ASN A 21 -20.43 -5.00 3.17
C ASN A 21 -19.15 -4.73 2.36
N GLN A 22 -18.12 -4.14 2.98
CA GLN A 22 -16.85 -3.85 2.34
C GLN A 22 -15.91 -5.06 2.35
N ILE A 23 -16.06 -5.97 3.30
CA ILE A 23 -15.24 -7.17 3.46
C ILE A 23 -15.95 -8.37 2.86
N GLU A 24 -15.32 -9.06 1.94
CA GLU A 24 -15.78 -10.31 1.35
C GLU A 24 -14.95 -11.48 1.85
N GLY A 25 -15.63 -12.56 2.23
CA GLY A 25 -15.03 -13.76 2.76
C GLY A 25 -15.48 -14.06 4.17
N LYS A 26 -14.99 -15.16 4.71
CA LYS A 26 -15.32 -15.60 6.06
C LYS A 26 -14.36 -14.96 7.07
N ILE A 27 -14.90 -14.16 7.98
CA ILE A 27 -14.16 -13.52 9.06
C ILE A 27 -14.63 -14.04 10.42
N SER A 28 -13.71 -14.04 11.38
CA SER A 28 -13.97 -14.31 12.79
C SER A 28 -13.45 -13.16 13.63
N GLU A 29 -14.12 -12.83 14.70
CA GLU A 29 -13.69 -11.77 15.62
C GLU A 29 -12.26 -12.01 16.12
N LYS A 30 -11.49 -10.93 16.26
CA LYS A 30 -10.10 -10.93 16.71
C LYS A 30 -9.14 -11.74 15.82
N GLN A 31 -9.56 -12.10 14.62
CA GLN A 31 -8.67 -12.75 13.65
C GLN A 31 -7.53 -11.81 13.27
N ARG A 32 -6.31 -12.35 13.23
CA ARG A 32 -5.10 -11.61 12.86
C ARG A 32 -4.94 -11.57 11.34
N ILE A 33 -4.74 -10.37 10.81
CA ILE A 33 -4.73 -10.09 9.36
C ILE A 33 -3.41 -9.44 8.97
N VAL A 34 -2.82 -9.91 7.87
CA VAL A 34 -1.80 -9.19 7.11
C VAL A 34 -2.45 -8.70 5.82
N VAL A 35 -2.38 -7.41 5.55
CA VAL A 35 -2.91 -6.81 4.32
C VAL A 35 -1.88 -6.97 3.21
N ILE A 36 -2.33 -7.42 2.05
CA ILE A 36 -1.50 -7.57 0.85
C ILE A 36 -1.95 -6.58 -0.20
N GLU A 37 -1.01 -5.80 -0.71
CA GLU A 37 -1.20 -4.78 -1.75
C GLU A 37 -0.21 -4.97 -2.90
N ASP A 38 -0.54 -4.43 -4.06
CA ASP A 38 0.38 -4.36 -5.20
C ASP A 38 1.25 -3.09 -5.15
N LEU A 39 0.63 -1.93 -5.00
CA LEU A 39 1.27 -0.63 -5.14
C LEU A 39 0.83 0.34 -4.04
N ILE A 40 1.80 1.00 -3.42
CA ILE A 40 1.58 2.10 -2.49
C ILE A 40 2.03 3.42 -3.11
N SER A 41 1.07 4.31 -3.38
CA SER A 41 1.30 5.71 -3.74
C SER A 41 1.22 6.58 -2.47
N THR A 42 0.07 7.18 -2.18
CA THR A 42 -0.16 7.92 -0.92
C THR A 42 -0.52 7.00 0.26
N GLY A 43 -0.96 5.79 -0.02
CA GLY A 43 -1.45 4.84 0.97
C GLY A 43 -2.90 5.04 1.41
N LYS A 44 -3.61 6.03 0.90
CA LYS A 44 -5.00 6.36 1.33
C LYS A 44 -5.96 5.20 1.13
N SER A 45 -5.98 4.56 -0.05
CA SER A 45 -6.90 3.44 -0.32
C SER A 45 -6.58 2.23 0.53
N SER A 46 -5.31 1.88 0.67
CA SER A 46 -4.85 0.77 1.50
C SER A 46 -5.17 0.99 2.97
N LEU A 47 -4.99 2.21 3.48
CA LEU A 47 -5.32 2.56 4.87
C LEU A 47 -6.82 2.63 5.11
N ASN A 48 -7.64 2.96 4.10
CA ASN A 48 -9.09 2.81 4.18
C ASN A 48 -9.50 1.33 4.37
N ALA A 49 -8.84 0.41 3.67
CA ALA A 49 -9.04 -1.02 3.88
C ALA A 49 -8.66 -1.45 5.31
N VAL A 50 -7.54 -0.97 5.83
CA VAL A 50 -7.13 -1.22 7.22
C VAL A 50 -8.18 -0.74 8.22
N ARG A 51 -8.73 0.46 8.01
CA ARG A 51 -9.80 0.99 8.89
C ARG A 51 -11.04 0.11 8.87
N ALA A 52 -11.48 -0.33 7.70
CA ALA A 52 -12.63 -1.24 7.56
C ALA A 52 -12.39 -2.57 8.31
N LEU A 53 -11.18 -3.12 8.23
CA LEU A 53 -10.80 -4.33 8.96
C LEU A 53 -10.83 -4.12 10.48
N LYS A 54 -10.24 -3.02 10.97
CA LYS A 54 -10.25 -2.68 12.40
C LYS A 54 -11.67 -2.42 12.95
N GLU A 55 -12.52 -1.74 12.16
CA GLU A 55 -13.93 -1.51 12.51
C GLU A 55 -14.76 -2.81 12.56
N SER A 56 -14.28 -3.87 11.93
CA SER A 56 -14.85 -5.22 11.98
C SER A 56 -14.26 -6.11 13.08
N ASN A 57 -13.56 -5.52 14.05
CA ASN A 57 -12.89 -6.21 15.17
C ASN A 57 -11.80 -7.20 14.73
N LEU A 58 -11.13 -6.93 13.62
CA LEU A 58 -9.97 -7.69 13.16
C LEU A 58 -8.68 -7.00 13.61
N GLU A 59 -7.68 -7.78 13.94
CA GLU A 59 -6.36 -7.30 14.33
C GLU A 59 -5.46 -7.22 13.09
N VAL A 60 -5.15 -6.02 12.64
CA VAL A 60 -4.22 -5.80 11.51
C VAL A 60 -2.79 -5.78 12.04
N LEU A 61 -2.02 -6.80 11.68
CA LEU A 61 -0.62 -6.96 12.10
C LEU A 61 0.32 -6.05 11.30
N GLY A 62 -0.01 -5.77 10.06
CA GLY A 62 0.79 -4.95 9.15
C GLY A 62 0.34 -5.11 7.71
N MET A 63 1.11 -4.52 6.80
CA MET A 63 0.86 -4.54 5.37
C MET A 63 2.13 -4.94 4.61
N VAL A 64 1.97 -5.77 3.61
CA VAL A 64 3.03 -6.13 2.65
C VAL A 64 2.58 -5.67 1.27
N ALA A 65 3.41 -4.89 0.59
CA ALA A 65 3.18 -4.46 -0.78
C ALA A 65 4.34 -4.86 -1.70
N ILE A 66 4.05 -5.04 -2.98
CA ILE A 66 5.08 -5.33 -3.97
C ILE A 66 5.97 -4.12 -4.17
N PHE A 67 5.37 -2.93 -4.31
CA PHE A 67 6.07 -1.69 -4.65
C PHE A 67 5.53 -0.48 -3.90
N THR A 68 6.43 0.47 -3.57
CA THR A 68 6.06 1.80 -3.08
C THR A 68 6.87 2.89 -3.80
N TYR A 69 6.22 4.02 -4.10
CA TYR A 69 6.93 5.23 -4.52
C TYR A 69 7.74 5.86 -3.37
N GLY A 70 7.46 5.51 -2.13
CA GLY A 70 8.13 6.04 -0.94
C GLY A 70 7.94 7.54 -0.76
N LEU A 71 6.75 8.05 -1.11
CA LEU A 71 6.39 9.45 -0.94
C LEU A 71 6.36 9.83 0.55
N LYS A 72 6.71 11.07 0.86
CA LYS A 72 6.67 11.59 2.24
C LYS A 72 5.28 11.44 2.84
N MET A 73 4.23 11.81 2.09
CA MET A 73 2.84 11.68 2.50
C MET A 73 2.48 10.23 2.85
N SER A 74 2.95 9.25 2.08
CA SER A 74 2.73 7.83 2.38
C SER A 74 3.32 7.44 3.72
N LYS A 75 4.56 7.82 4.00
CA LYS A 75 5.24 7.53 5.26
C LYS A 75 4.50 8.12 6.46
N GLU A 76 4.06 9.38 6.35
CA GLU A 76 3.28 10.09 7.36
C GLU A 76 1.93 9.38 7.60
N ASN A 77 1.21 9.04 6.53
CA ASN A 77 -0.08 8.36 6.61
C ASN A 77 0.02 6.98 7.30
N PHE A 78 1.02 6.18 6.98
CA PHE A 78 1.24 4.87 7.63
C PHE A 78 1.63 5.03 9.10
N GLN A 79 2.47 6.00 9.42
CA GLN A 79 2.87 6.29 10.80
C GLN A 79 1.68 6.76 11.64
N GLU A 80 0.86 7.69 11.15
CA GLU A 80 -0.34 8.19 11.82
C GLU A 80 -1.38 7.11 12.09
N ASN A 81 -1.51 6.14 11.18
CA ASN A 81 -2.43 5.02 11.32
C ASN A 81 -1.82 3.81 12.07
N GLU A 82 -0.58 3.93 12.52
CA GLU A 82 0.16 2.88 13.25
C GLU A 82 0.16 1.54 12.51
N VAL A 83 0.41 1.57 11.20
CA VAL A 83 0.51 0.40 10.32
C VAL A 83 1.93 0.24 9.83
N GLU A 84 2.54 -0.89 10.15
CA GLU A 84 3.86 -1.25 9.63
C GLU A 84 3.73 -1.70 8.17
N LEU A 85 4.52 -1.09 7.29
CA LEU A 85 4.56 -1.40 5.85
C LEU A 85 5.89 -2.05 5.49
N HIS A 86 5.81 -3.23 4.89
CA HIS A 86 6.93 -3.92 4.26
C HIS A 86 6.74 -3.96 2.75
N THR A 87 7.76 -3.62 1.98
CA THR A 87 7.72 -3.64 0.52
C THR A 87 8.85 -4.45 -0.08
N LEU A 88 8.59 -5.11 -1.20
CA LEU A 88 9.61 -5.89 -1.91
C LEU A 88 10.53 -4.99 -2.74
N CYS A 89 9.99 -3.89 -3.26
CA CYS A 89 10.72 -2.92 -4.09
C CYS A 89 10.21 -1.51 -3.82
N ASN A 90 11.06 -0.53 -4.13
CA ASN A 90 10.71 0.88 -4.02
C ASN A 90 11.21 1.69 -5.24
N TYR A 91 10.74 2.92 -5.33
CA TYR A 91 11.05 3.81 -6.45
C TYR A 91 12.55 4.07 -6.63
N ASN A 92 13.30 4.26 -5.53
CA ASN A 92 14.74 4.53 -5.61
C ASN A 92 15.50 3.34 -6.20
N GLU A 93 15.18 2.12 -5.76
CA GLU A 93 15.80 0.90 -6.29
C GLU A 93 15.42 0.65 -7.75
N LEU A 94 14.16 0.95 -8.13
CA LEU A 94 13.71 0.87 -9.51
C LEU A 94 14.50 1.82 -10.43
N VAL A 95 14.62 3.09 -10.03
CA VAL A 95 15.37 4.11 -10.81
C VAL A 95 16.85 3.74 -10.91
N LYS A 96 17.46 3.30 -9.81
CA LYS A 96 18.85 2.84 -9.79
C LYS A 96 19.07 1.68 -10.78
N LYS A 97 18.18 0.70 -10.78
CA LYS A 97 18.26 -0.43 -11.71
C LYS A 97 18.05 -0.01 -13.16
N ALA A 98 17.13 0.90 -13.42
CA ALA A 98 16.87 1.44 -14.75
C ALA A 98 18.11 2.16 -15.35
N ILE A 99 18.86 2.89 -14.52
CA ILE A 99 20.14 3.50 -14.93
C ILE A 99 21.18 2.41 -15.21
N GLU A 100 21.33 1.44 -14.32
CA GLU A 100 22.30 0.34 -14.43
C GLU A 100 22.16 -0.42 -15.75
N ILE A 101 20.92 -0.69 -16.18
CA ILE A 101 20.62 -1.39 -17.43
C ILE A 101 20.47 -0.44 -18.65
N SER A 102 20.80 0.84 -18.49
CA SER A 102 20.69 1.87 -19.54
C SER A 102 19.28 2.06 -20.11
N TYR A 103 18.25 1.76 -19.32
CA TYR A 103 16.85 2.02 -19.69
C TYR A 103 16.51 3.50 -19.62
N ILE A 104 17.13 4.22 -18.68
CA ILE A 104 17.10 5.67 -18.53
C ILE A 104 18.53 6.21 -18.38
N ASP A 105 18.73 7.48 -18.72
CA ASP A 105 19.99 8.18 -18.49
C ASP A 105 19.99 8.98 -17.17
N HIS A 106 21.15 9.58 -16.83
CA HIS A 106 21.28 10.39 -15.62
C HIS A 106 20.45 11.68 -15.63
N LYS A 107 20.15 12.22 -16.82
CA LYS A 107 19.33 13.42 -16.97
C LYS A 107 17.87 13.08 -16.66
N GLU A 108 17.37 11.99 -17.20
CA GLU A 108 16.04 11.47 -16.94
C GLU A 108 15.88 11.10 -15.46
N SER A 109 16.89 10.52 -14.82
CA SER A 109 16.85 10.20 -13.38
C SER A 109 16.72 11.43 -12.50
N LYS A 110 17.34 12.56 -12.88
CA LYS A 110 17.15 13.83 -12.16
C LYS A 110 15.71 14.35 -12.27
N THR A 111 15.10 14.20 -13.43
CA THR A 111 13.70 14.54 -13.67
C THR A 111 12.77 13.69 -12.81
N LEU A 112 12.99 12.40 -12.77
CA LEU A 112 12.24 11.44 -11.95
C LEU A 112 12.39 11.72 -10.43
N LYS A 113 13.58 12.13 -9.98
CA LYS A 113 13.79 12.54 -8.60
C LYS A 113 12.99 13.79 -8.23
N LYS A 114 12.99 14.79 -9.10
CA LYS A 114 12.18 16.02 -8.89
C LYS A 114 10.69 15.71 -8.78
N TRP A 115 10.19 14.81 -9.64
CA TRP A 115 8.82 14.36 -9.54
C TRP A 115 8.51 13.73 -8.18
N LYS A 116 9.38 12.84 -7.71
CA LYS A 116 9.19 12.17 -6.43
C LYS A 116 9.19 13.14 -5.24
N ASP A 117 10.03 14.17 -5.30
CA ASP A 117 10.16 15.15 -4.22
C ASP A 117 8.90 16.03 -4.10
N ASP A 118 8.20 16.30 -5.22
CA ASP A 118 6.97 17.10 -5.25
C ASP A 118 6.01 16.65 -6.37
N PRO A 119 5.37 15.49 -6.21
CA PRO A 119 4.50 14.94 -7.24
C PRO A 119 3.19 15.73 -7.44
N GLU A 120 2.76 16.48 -6.43
CA GLU A 120 1.51 17.27 -6.50
C GLU A 120 1.64 18.50 -7.38
N ASN A 121 2.84 19.09 -7.45
CA ASN A 121 3.11 20.30 -8.26
C ASN A 121 3.87 19.97 -9.56
N TRP A 122 3.84 18.72 -9.99
CA TRP A 122 4.45 18.30 -11.23
C TRP A 122 3.62 18.72 -12.44
N GLY A 123 4.18 19.63 -13.25
CA GLY A 123 3.58 20.14 -14.46
C GLY A 123 4.54 20.95 -15.27
#